data_b646e79bc82607f972c4f0a8e26687b0
#
_entry.id   b646e79bc82607f972c4f0a8e26687b0
#
_cell.length_a   1.000
_cell.length_b   1.000
_cell.length_c   1.000
_cell.angle_alpha   90.00
_cell.angle_beta   90.00
_cell.angle_gamma   90.00
#
_symmetry.space_group_name_H-M   'P 1'
#
loop_
_entity.id
_entity.type
_entity.pdbx_description
1 polymer ?
#
loop_
_entity_poly.entity_id
_entity_poly.type
_entity_poly.pdbx_seq_one_letter_code
_entity_poly.pdbx_strand_id
1 'polypeptide(L)'
;TALSSVGVSANKSAAIGFCFGGLCVLDLARTGSSIAGVVSFHGLFNSPGNTDGNKITSKILALHGNDDPMVPHDSVNGLADELTKANADWQIHAYGGTSHAFTNPLANAPEDGMAFNENANRRSWEAMNNFLKEIFS
;
A
#
# COMPACT_ATOMS: atom_id res chain seq x y z
N THR A 1 12.39 -1.55 -19.68
CA THR A 1 11.91 -0.72 -18.55
C THR A 1 13.06 0.10 -17.97
N ALA A 2 12.75 1.19 -17.26
CA ALA A 2 13.77 2.03 -16.61
C ALA A 2 14.65 1.24 -15.63
N LEU A 3 14.11 0.24 -14.95
CA LEU A 3 14.87 -0.62 -14.04
C LEU A 3 15.91 -1.45 -14.80
N SER A 4 15.56 -2.01 -15.95
CA SER A 4 16.47 -2.80 -16.77
C SER A 4 17.65 -1.97 -17.29
N SER A 5 17.41 -0.69 -17.60
CA SER A 5 18.46 0.22 -18.10
C SER A 5 19.55 0.54 -17.07
N VAL A 6 19.25 0.36 -15.76
CA VAL A 6 20.22 0.53 -14.68
C VAL A 6 20.69 -0.80 -14.07
N GLY A 7 20.44 -1.92 -14.75
CA GLY A 7 20.89 -3.24 -14.32
C GLY A 7 20.12 -3.85 -13.17
N VAL A 8 18.92 -3.35 -12.86
CA VAL A 8 18.06 -3.85 -11.79
C VAL A 8 16.95 -4.72 -12.37
N SER A 9 16.78 -5.91 -11.81
CA SER A 9 15.70 -6.82 -12.19
C SER A 9 14.40 -6.43 -11.49
N ALA A 10 13.28 -6.37 -12.21
CA ALA A 10 11.97 -6.03 -11.66
C ALA A 10 11.57 -6.99 -10.53
N ASN A 11 11.77 -8.29 -10.71
CA ASN A 11 11.46 -9.31 -9.69
C ASN A 11 12.36 -9.28 -8.44
N LYS A 12 13.35 -8.39 -8.40
CA LYS A 12 14.21 -8.10 -7.23
C LYS A 12 14.03 -6.66 -6.75
N SER A 13 12.91 -6.05 -7.09
CA SER A 13 12.57 -4.68 -6.73
C SER A 13 11.22 -4.63 -6.04
N ALA A 14 11.04 -3.65 -5.17
CA ALA A 14 9.76 -3.32 -4.55
C ALA A 14 9.51 -1.82 -4.67
N ALA A 15 8.24 -1.42 -4.67
CA ALA A 15 7.84 -0.02 -4.64
C ALA A 15 7.15 0.29 -3.32
N ILE A 16 7.50 1.43 -2.72
CA ILE A 16 6.93 1.92 -1.47
C ILE A 16 6.37 3.30 -1.73
N GLY A 17 5.15 3.56 -1.27
CA GLY A 17 4.51 4.85 -1.44
C GLY A 17 3.70 5.28 -0.23
N PHE A 18 3.62 6.60 -0.03
CA PHE A 18 2.92 7.25 1.07
C PHE A 18 1.83 8.15 0.54
N CYS A 19 0.67 8.20 1.16
CA CYS A 19 -0.48 9.02 0.72
C CYS A 19 -0.82 8.73 -0.76
N PHE A 20 -0.77 9.74 -1.62
CA PHE A 20 -0.94 9.58 -3.06
C PHE A 20 0.05 8.57 -3.67
N GLY A 21 1.30 8.56 -3.20
CA GLY A 21 2.28 7.55 -3.60
C GLY A 21 1.86 6.13 -3.22
N GLY A 22 1.11 5.96 -2.14
CA GLY A 22 0.48 4.68 -1.76
C GLY A 22 -0.52 4.19 -2.79
N LEU A 23 -1.35 5.10 -3.34
CA LEU A 23 -2.23 4.78 -4.47
C LEU A 23 -1.43 4.42 -5.72
N CYS A 24 -0.38 5.18 -6.03
CA CYS A 24 0.45 4.93 -7.21
C CYS A 24 1.09 3.54 -7.21
N VAL A 25 1.57 3.06 -6.07
CA VAL A 25 2.17 1.71 -6.00
C VAL A 25 1.12 0.62 -6.10
N LEU A 26 -0.10 0.84 -5.58
CA LEU A 26 -1.21 -0.08 -5.80
C LEU A 26 -1.59 -0.14 -7.28
N ASP A 27 -1.65 1.00 -7.96
CA ASP A 27 -1.92 1.06 -9.39
C ASP A 27 -0.81 0.37 -10.21
N LEU A 28 0.44 0.51 -9.80
CA LEU A 28 1.55 -0.24 -10.41
C LEU A 28 1.31 -1.75 -10.33
N ALA A 29 0.92 -2.26 -9.17
CA ALA A 29 0.58 -3.68 -9.01
C ALA A 29 -0.63 -4.07 -9.89
N ARG A 30 -1.67 -3.22 -9.95
CA ARG A 30 -2.87 -3.42 -10.76
C ARG A 30 -2.59 -3.53 -12.25
N THR A 31 -1.52 -2.89 -12.75
CA THR A 31 -1.10 -3.01 -14.16
C THR A 31 -0.55 -4.40 -14.51
N GLY A 32 -0.34 -5.26 -13.54
CA GLY A 32 0.32 -6.56 -13.75
C GLY A 32 1.84 -6.48 -13.82
N SER A 33 2.42 -5.43 -13.21
CA SER A 33 3.88 -5.26 -13.11
C SER A 33 4.54 -6.50 -12.52
N SER A 34 5.73 -6.85 -13.03
CA SER A 34 6.55 -7.97 -12.53
C SER A 34 7.42 -7.62 -11.31
N ILE A 35 7.22 -6.45 -10.72
CA ILE A 35 7.89 -6.06 -9.47
C ILE A 35 7.54 -7.04 -8.34
N ALA A 36 8.48 -7.34 -7.45
CA ALA A 36 8.29 -8.36 -6.42
C ALA A 36 7.15 -8.04 -5.46
N GLY A 37 7.05 -6.77 -5.07
CA GLY A 37 5.98 -6.33 -4.18
C GLY A 37 5.83 -4.83 -4.10
N VAL A 38 4.71 -4.40 -3.53
CA VAL A 38 4.41 -2.99 -3.26
C VAL A 38 3.97 -2.81 -1.81
N VAL A 39 4.33 -1.66 -1.23
CA VAL A 39 3.91 -1.26 0.12
C VAL A 39 3.24 0.10 0.05
N SER A 40 1.98 0.17 0.43
CA SER A 40 1.19 1.41 0.50
C SER A 40 1.03 1.83 1.95
N PHE A 41 1.58 2.99 2.32
CA PHE A 41 1.37 3.61 3.62
C PHE A 41 0.27 4.67 3.50
N HIS A 42 -0.79 4.51 4.28
CA HIS A 42 -1.97 5.41 4.30
C HIS A 42 -2.36 5.94 2.91
N GLY A 43 -2.35 5.04 1.92
CA GLY A 43 -2.75 5.33 0.56
C GLY A 43 -4.26 5.29 0.38
N LEU A 44 -4.72 5.90 -0.71
CA LEU A 44 -6.10 5.73 -1.19
C LEU A 44 -6.22 4.38 -1.90
N PHE A 45 -7.44 3.84 -1.95
CA PHE A 45 -7.68 2.48 -2.48
C PHE A 45 -8.49 2.45 -3.78
N ASN A 46 -8.82 3.62 -4.33
CA ASN A 46 -9.61 3.73 -5.55
C ASN A 46 -8.93 3.01 -6.72
N SER A 47 -9.69 2.19 -7.43
CA SER A 47 -9.23 1.62 -8.69
C SER A 47 -9.20 2.69 -9.79
N PRO A 48 -8.22 2.66 -10.72
CA PRO A 48 -8.18 3.58 -11.85
C PRO A 48 -9.26 3.30 -12.91
N GLY A 49 -9.99 2.18 -12.80
CA GLY A 49 -11.09 1.82 -13.69
C GLY A 49 -10.69 1.19 -15.03
N ASN A 50 -9.41 0.99 -15.29
CA ASN A 50 -8.90 0.40 -16.54
C ASN A 50 -7.99 -0.81 -16.32
N THR A 51 -8.04 -1.39 -15.13
CA THR A 51 -7.21 -2.53 -14.74
C THR A 51 -8.02 -3.79 -14.42
N ASP A 52 -9.33 -3.73 -14.58
CA ASP A 52 -10.22 -4.86 -14.34
C ASP A 52 -9.83 -6.07 -15.21
N GLY A 53 -9.75 -7.22 -14.57
CA GLY A 53 -9.34 -8.47 -15.24
C GLY A 53 -7.84 -8.65 -15.42
N ASN A 54 -7.03 -7.65 -15.06
CA ASN A 54 -5.58 -7.81 -15.06
C ASN A 54 -5.15 -8.81 -13.98
N LYS A 55 -4.16 -9.63 -14.30
CA LYS A 55 -3.53 -10.49 -13.31
C LYS A 55 -2.54 -9.68 -12.48
N ILE A 56 -2.65 -9.76 -11.16
CA ILE A 56 -1.72 -9.13 -10.23
C ILE A 56 -0.73 -10.18 -9.74
N THR A 57 0.54 -10.01 -10.07
CA THR A 57 1.63 -10.92 -9.69
C THR A 57 2.50 -10.38 -8.57
N SER A 58 2.52 -9.06 -8.35
CA SER A 58 3.21 -8.44 -7.22
C SER A 58 2.52 -8.80 -5.91
N LYS A 59 3.29 -9.05 -4.86
CA LYS A 59 2.75 -9.15 -3.50
C LYS A 59 2.41 -7.76 -2.98
N ILE A 60 1.36 -7.63 -2.19
CA ILE A 60 0.82 -6.34 -1.76
C ILE A 60 0.74 -6.27 -0.25
N LEU A 61 1.27 -5.18 0.33
CA LEU A 61 1.08 -4.81 1.72
C LEU A 61 0.48 -3.40 1.78
N ALA A 62 -0.73 -3.29 2.30
CA ALA A 62 -1.38 -2.00 2.58
C ALA A 62 -1.42 -1.76 4.09
N LEU A 63 -0.88 -0.61 4.51
CA LEU A 63 -0.76 -0.18 5.90
C LEU A 63 -1.69 1.01 6.11
N HIS A 64 -2.82 0.77 6.75
CA HIS A 64 -3.99 1.63 6.74
C HIS A 64 -4.33 2.16 8.15
N GLY A 65 -4.60 3.46 8.25
CA GLY A 65 -5.20 4.05 9.43
C GLY A 65 -6.71 3.79 9.45
N ASN A 66 -7.20 3.05 10.45
CA ASN A 66 -8.61 2.64 10.49
C ASN A 66 -9.58 3.83 10.55
N ASP A 67 -9.13 4.96 11.10
CA ASP A 67 -9.93 6.18 11.27
C ASP A 67 -9.68 7.20 10.14
N ASP A 68 -8.99 6.81 9.07
CA ASP A 68 -8.72 7.67 7.91
C ASP A 68 -10.03 8.00 7.18
N PRO A 69 -10.50 9.27 7.19
CA PRO A 69 -11.76 9.63 6.56
C PRO A 69 -11.71 9.59 5.03
N MET A 70 -10.52 9.59 4.43
CA MET A 70 -10.34 9.48 2.97
C MET A 70 -10.53 8.05 2.48
N VAL A 71 -10.49 7.07 3.39
CA VAL A 71 -10.60 5.64 3.07
C VAL A 71 -11.63 5.00 4.00
N PRO A 72 -12.93 5.17 3.72
CA PRO A 72 -13.98 4.54 4.50
C PRO A 72 -13.89 3.01 4.45
N HIS A 73 -14.51 2.35 5.42
CA HIS A 73 -14.44 0.89 5.55
C HIS A 73 -14.88 0.13 4.29
N ASP A 74 -15.83 0.66 3.54
CA ASP A 74 -16.25 0.07 2.26
C ASP A 74 -15.11 0.05 1.23
N SER A 75 -14.23 1.06 1.23
CA SER A 75 -13.06 1.11 0.36
C SER A 75 -12.03 0.05 0.76
N VAL A 76 -11.87 -0.23 2.05
CA VAL A 76 -11.00 -1.30 2.54
C VAL A 76 -11.52 -2.66 2.09
N ASN A 77 -12.80 -2.91 2.30
CA ASN A 77 -13.45 -4.15 1.85
C ASN A 77 -13.40 -4.27 0.32
N GLY A 78 -13.61 -3.18 -0.39
CA GLY A 78 -13.52 -3.14 -1.85
C GLY A 78 -12.14 -3.52 -2.39
N LEU A 79 -11.07 -3.02 -1.77
CA LEU A 79 -9.70 -3.42 -2.12
C LEU A 79 -9.47 -4.90 -1.85
N ALA A 80 -9.89 -5.41 -0.69
CA ALA A 80 -9.75 -6.82 -0.35
C ALA A 80 -10.46 -7.74 -1.37
N ASP A 81 -11.67 -7.37 -1.76
CA ASP A 81 -12.45 -8.11 -2.77
C ASP A 81 -11.77 -8.06 -4.15
N GLU A 82 -11.31 -6.89 -4.56
CA GLU A 82 -10.59 -6.69 -5.82
C GLU A 82 -9.34 -7.58 -5.90
N LEU A 83 -8.50 -7.52 -4.87
CA LEU A 83 -7.23 -8.26 -4.83
C LEU A 83 -7.47 -9.78 -4.74
N THR A 84 -8.49 -10.20 -4.03
CA THR A 84 -8.91 -11.61 -3.95
C THR A 84 -9.37 -12.10 -5.32
N LYS A 85 -10.21 -11.33 -6.01
CA LYS A 85 -10.70 -11.67 -7.36
C LYS A 85 -9.55 -11.74 -8.38
N ALA A 86 -8.54 -10.90 -8.24
CA ALA A 86 -7.32 -10.90 -9.06
C ALA A 86 -6.35 -12.03 -8.68
N ASN A 87 -6.67 -12.83 -7.68
CA ASN A 87 -5.81 -13.90 -7.13
C ASN A 87 -4.44 -13.39 -6.68
N ALA A 88 -4.40 -12.17 -6.14
CA ALA A 88 -3.17 -11.57 -5.61
C ALA A 88 -2.82 -12.14 -4.24
N ASP A 89 -1.54 -12.10 -3.90
CA ASP A 89 -1.05 -12.29 -2.53
C ASP A 89 -1.03 -10.92 -1.84
N TRP A 90 -1.95 -10.71 -0.89
CA TRP A 90 -2.17 -9.40 -0.31
C TRP A 90 -2.36 -9.45 1.20
N GLN A 91 -2.00 -8.34 1.85
CA GLN A 91 -2.24 -8.08 3.26
C GLN A 91 -2.73 -6.64 3.43
N ILE A 92 -3.71 -6.42 4.30
CA ILE A 92 -4.14 -5.10 4.75
C ILE A 92 -4.04 -5.09 6.27
N HIS A 93 -3.20 -4.21 6.82
CA HIS A 93 -3.13 -3.97 8.25
C HIS A 93 -3.88 -2.68 8.58
N ALA A 94 -4.95 -2.76 9.36
CA ALA A 94 -5.69 -1.61 9.85
C ALA A 94 -5.29 -1.29 11.28
N TYR A 95 -4.82 -0.06 11.51
CA TYR A 95 -4.42 0.40 12.84
C TYR A 95 -5.54 1.21 13.48
N GLY A 96 -6.07 0.72 14.61
CA GLY A 96 -7.13 1.41 15.36
C GLY A 96 -6.68 2.76 15.91
N GLY A 97 -7.60 3.72 16.00
CA GLY A 97 -7.32 5.06 16.51
C GLY A 97 -6.30 5.84 15.67
N THR A 98 -6.16 5.52 14.40
CA THR A 98 -5.11 6.02 13.53
C THR A 98 -5.70 6.65 12.28
N SER A 99 -5.33 7.90 12.02
CA SER A 99 -5.82 8.72 10.91
C SER A 99 -4.92 8.64 9.67
N HIS A 100 -5.20 9.48 8.67
CA HIS A 100 -4.36 9.66 7.49
C HIS A 100 -2.99 10.24 7.86
N ALA A 101 -1.98 9.99 7.04
CA ALA A 101 -0.61 10.50 7.21
C ALA A 101 0.06 10.13 8.54
N PHE A 102 -0.31 8.99 9.13
CA PHE A 102 0.14 8.58 10.46
C PHE A 102 1.66 8.35 10.59
N THR A 103 2.39 8.25 9.49
CA THR A 103 3.86 8.12 9.51
C THR A 103 4.59 9.45 9.44
N ASN A 104 3.87 10.56 9.21
CA ASN A 104 4.46 11.89 9.09
C ASN A 104 4.48 12.61 10.44
N PRO A 105 5.67 12.83 11.06
CA PRO A 105 5.75 13.51 12.36
C PRO A 105 5.22 14.94 12.37
N LEU A 106 5.09 15.56 11.19
CA LEU A 106 4.58 16.92 11.04
C LEU A 106 3.06 16.98 10.84
N ALA A 107 2.40 15.82 10.65
CA ALA A 107 0.95 15.78 10.48
C ALA A 107 0.26 16.09 11.84
N ASN A 108 -0.43 17.22 11.91
CA ASN A 108 -1.13 17.69 13.09
C ASN A 108 -2.39 18.47 12.71
N ALA A 109 -3.30 17.81 12.04
CA ALA A 109 -4.62 18.32 11.68
C ALA A 109 -5.67 17.23 11.95
N PRO A 110 -5.86 16.84 13.23
CA PRO A 110 -6.77 15.74 13.57
C PRO A 110 -8.23 16.03 13.20
N GLU A 111 -8.63 17.29 13.18
CA GLU A 111 -9.95 17.74 12.72
C GLU A 111 -10.18 17.46 11.23
N ASP A 112 -9.10 17.41 10.44
CA ASP A 112 -9.13 17.06 9.02
C ASP A 112 -8.80 15.56 8.78
N GLY A 113 -8.68 14.79 9.84
CA GLY A 113 -8.36 13.37 9.76
C GLY A 113 -6.90 13.06 9.42
N MET A 114 -5.98 13.97 9.71
CA MET A 114 -4.53 13.81 9.49
C MET A 114 -3.77 13.99 10.80
N ALA A 115 -3.12 12.96 11.29
CA ALA A 115 -2.32 13.05 12.52
C ALA A 115 -1.25 11.95 12.57
N PHE A 116 -0.05 12.34 13.03
CA PHE A 116 1.01 11.38 13.35
C PHE A 116 0.55 10.45 14.48
N ASN A 117 0.88 9.17 14.36
CA ASN A 117 0.66 8.19 15.40
C ASN A 117 1.93 7.35 15.58
N GLU A 118 2.60 7.55 16.69
CA GLU A 118 3.89 6.91 16.98
C GLU A 118 3.83 5.37 16.93
N ASN A 119 2.81 4.79 17.55
CA ASN A 119 2.64 3.34 17.57
C ASN A 119 2.35 2.76 16.18
N ALA A 120 1.44 3.38 15.45
CA ALA A 120 1.12 2.95 14.09
C ALA A 120 2.33 3.14 13.15
N ASN A 121 3.05 4.25 13.29
CA ASN A 121 4.29 4.48 12.55
C ASN A 121 5.28 3.33 12.79
N ARG A 122 5.63 3.05 14.04
CA ARG A 122 6.57 1.97 14.39
C ARG A 122 6.10 0.60 13.86
N ARG A 123 4.84 0.24 14.15
CA ARG A 123 4.26 -1.04 13.74
C ARG A 123 4.22 -1.22 12.23
N SER A 124 3.90 -0.17 11.50
CA SER A 124 3.86 -0.21 10.03
C SER A 124 5.24 -0.39 9.40
N TRP A 125 6.27 0.26 9.95
CA TRP A 125 7.65 0.06 9.53
C TRP A 125 8.16 -1.35 9.81
N GLU A 126 7.81 -1.92 10.98
CA GLU A 126 8.13 -3.32 11.31
C GLU A 126 7.45 -4.28 10.33
N ALA A 127 6.17 -4.06 10.03
CA ALA A 127 5.42 -4.86 9.07
C ALA A 127 6.03 -4.79 7.67
N MET A 128 6.41 -3.59 7.20
CA MET A 128 7.10 -3.41 5.92
C MET A 128 8.43 -4.16 5.89
N ASN A 129 9.26 -4.02 6.92
CA ASN A 129 10.54 -4.71 6.99
C ASN A 129 10.39 -6.23 6.94
N ASN A 130 9.41 -6.77 7.65
CA ASN A 130 9.09 -8.19 7.61
C ASN A 130 8.65 -8.64 6.20
N PHE A 131 7.77 -7.87 5.59
CA PHE A 131 7.30 -8.11 4.22
C PHE A 131 8.44 -8.10 3.20
N LEU A 132 9.34 -7.10 3.25
CA LEU A 132 10.48 -7.01 2.35
C LEU A 132 11.45 -8.19 2.51
N LYS A 133 11.68 -8.65 3.74
CA LYS A 133 12.47 -9.87 3.99
C LYS A 133 11.83 -11.09 3.34
N GLU A 134 10.51 -11.22 3.43
CA GLU A 134 9.79 -12.34 2.83
C GLU A 134 9.89 -12.33 1.31
N ILE A 135 9.62 -11.20 0.66
CA ILE A 135 9.57 -11.15 -0.81
C ILE A 135 10.93 -11.22 -1.48
N PHE A 136 12.01 -10.95 -0.75
CA PHE A 136 13.38 -11.00 -1.25
C PHE A 136 14.18 -12.21 -0.76
N SER A 137 13.58 -13.07 0.01
CA SER A 137 14.23 -14.31 0.48
C SER A 137 14.33 -15.39 -0.59
#